data_27c8b95961921f4f25487b924a83320e
#
_entry.id   27c8b95961921f4f25487b924a83320e
#
_cell.length_a   1.000
_cell.length_b   1.000
_cell.length_c   1.000
_cell.angle_alpha   90.00
_cell.angle_beta   90.00
_cell.angle_gamma   90.00
#
_symmetry.space_group_name_H-M   'P 1'
#
loop_
_entity.id
_entity.type
_entity.pdbx_description
1 polymer ?
#
loop_
_entity_poly.entity_id
_entity_poly.type
_entity_poly.pdbx_seq_one_letter_code
_entity_poly.pdbx_strand_id
1 'polypeptide(L)'
;MSLKKNVIYLVLMQAVNYIAPLVLVPYLTRILGVEKYGVLGLAITVSQYLILLTDFGFNFTASRKIAQFKDSKVRVSQIFWTIISAKFLMMIVSFGLIVPFVVFSEKLNPLKWEIFLVSLSVVASVIIPSWLFQGLEKVTVFSGINIFSKILIVPLVFI
;
A
#
# COMPACT_ATOMS: atom_id res chain seq x y z
N MET A 1 11.60 18.27 15.65
CA MET A 1 10.74 18.76 14.56
C MET A 1 9.37 19.10 15.12
N SER A 2 8.71 20.19 14.75
CA SER A 2 7.48 20.63 15.42
C SER A 2 6.32 19.66 15.10
N LEU A 3 5.59 19.19 16.11
CA LEU A 3 4.38 18.35 16.01
C LEU A 3 3.38 18.92 14.98
N LYS A 4 3.24 20.25 14.95
CA LYS A 4 2.39 20.95 13.98
C LYS A 4 2.77 20.65 12.52
N LYS A 5 4.06 20.60 12.18
CA LYS A 5 4.52 20.25 10.84
C LYS A 5 4.12 18.83 10.45
N ASN A 6 4.34 17.87 11.31
CA ASN A 6 3.97 16.47 11.04
C ASN A 6 2.47 16.32 10.78
N VAL A 7 1.63 16.99 11.57
CA VAL A 7 0.16 16.97 11.40
C VAL A 7 -0.24 17.58 10.05
N ILE A 8 0.32 18.74 9.68
CA ILE A 8 0.02 19.38 8.40
C ILE A 8 0.37 18.47 7.22
N TYR A 9 1.55 17.85 7.22
CA TYR A 9 1.95 16.94 6.14
C TYR A 9 1.07 15.69 6.06
N LEU A 10 0.62 15.15 7.22
CA LEU A 10 -0.33 14.04 7.24
C LEU A 10 -1.68 14.44 6.64
N VAL A 11 -2.20 15.61 7.00
CA VAL A 11 -3.47 16.12 6.46
C VAL A 11 -3.36 16.36 4.95
N LEU A 12 -2.26 16.97 4.49
CA LEU A 12 -2.02 17.18 3.05
C LEU A 12 -1.91 15.84 2.30
N MET A 13 -1.16 14.88 2.84
CA MET A 13 -1.07 13.53 2.26
C MET A 13 -2.45 12.87 2.16
N GLN A 14 -3.27 13.00 3.22
CA GLN A 14 -4.61 12.45 3.24
C GLN A 14 -5.53 13.14 2.21
N ALA A 15 -5.45 14.46 2.11
CA ALA A 15 -6.20 15.20 1.11
C ALA A 15 -5.84 14.74 -0.32
N VAL A 16 -4.57 14.61 -0.65
CA VAL A 16 -4.12 14.10 -1.95
C VAL A 16 -4.58 12.65 -2.17
N ASN A 17 -4.58 11.82 -1.13
CA ASN A 17 -5.05 10.44 -1.20
C ASN A 17 -6.54 10.33 -1.52
N TYR A 18 -7.36 11.30 -1.11
CA TYR A 18 -8.79 11.35 -1.45
C TYR A 18 -9.07 12.06 -2.78
N ILE A 19 -8.37 13.16 -3.06
CA ILE A 19 -8.60 13.95 -4.28
C ILE A 19 -8.17 13.16 -5.53
N ALA A 20 -7.03 12.43 -5.47
CA ALA A 20 -6.54 11.69 -6.61
C ALA A 20 -7.57 10.67 -7.16
N PRO A 21 -8.19 9.79 -6.35
CA PRO A 21 -9.26 8.91 -6.83
C PRO A 21 -10.49 9.67 -7.35
N LEU A 22 -10.90 10.78 -6.72
CA LEU A 22 -12.05 11.59 -7.16
C LEU A 22 -11.86 12.12 -8.58
N VAL A 23 -10.63 12.43 -8.98
CA VAL A 23 -10.30 12.87 -10.33
C VAL A 23 -10.15 11.68 -11.28
N LEU A 24 -9.49 10.61 -10.82
CA LEU A 24 -9.16 9.46 -11.67
C LEU A 24 -10.37 8.56 -11.97
N VAL A 25 -11.29 8.37 -11.00
CA VAL A 25 -12.44 7.47 -11.17
C VAL A 25 -13.34 7.88 -12.33
N PRO A 26 -13.83 9.12 -12.44
CA PRO A 26 -14.65 9.54 -13.56
C PRO A 26 -13.92 9.44 -14.92
N TYR A 27 -12.64 9.77 -14.93
CA TYR A 27 -11.81 9.67 -16.13
C TYR A 27 -11.65 8.22 -16.60
N LEU A 28 -11.23 7.33 -15.70
CA LEU A 28 -11.05 5.92 -16.00
C LEU A 28 -12.34 5.23 -16.40
N THR A 29 -13.46 5.57 -15.74
CA THR A 29 -14.78 4.99 -16.08
C THR A 29 -15.20 5.42 -17.47
N ARG A 30 -14.88 6.65 -17.88
CA ARG A 30 -15.20 7.17 -19.23
C ARG A 30 -14.37 6.49 -20.33
N ILE A 31 -13.08 6.21 -20.06
CA ILE A 31 -12.18 5.62 -21.06
C ILE A 31 -12.33 4.11 -21.15
N LEU A 32 -12.33 3.43 -20.00
CA LEU A 32 -12.39 1.96 -19.94
C LEU A 32 -13.82 1.43 -20.17
N GLY A 33 -14.82 2.25 -19.92
CA GLY A 33 -16.21 1.82 -19.78
C GLY A 33 -16.48 1.17 -18.41
N VAL A 34 -17.77 1.07 -18.06
CA VAL A 34 -18.22 0.59 -16.75
C VAL A 34 -17.77 -0.85 -16.48
N GLU A 35 -17.82 -1.71 -17.49
CA GLU A 35 -17.47 -3.14 -17.37
C GLU A 35 -16.00 -3.34 -17.02
N LYS A 36 -15.07 -2.77 -17.83
CA LYS A 36 -13.62 -2.91 -17.57
C LYS A 36 -13.19 -2.20 -16.29
N TYR A 37 -13.84 -1.07 -15.94
CA TYR A 37 -13.61 -0.40 -14.68
C TYR A 37 -14.07 -1.27 -13.50
N GLY A 38 -15.17 -2.01 -13.64
CA GLY A 38 -15.61 -3.02 -12.66
C GLY A 38 -14.58 -4.13 -12.44
N VAL A 39 -13.97 -4.64 -13.52
CA VAL A 39 -12.88 -5.62 -13.46
C VAL A 39 -11.67 -5.07 -12.69
N LEU A 40 -11.26 -3.83 -12.99
CA LEU A 40 -10.18 -3.15 -12.27
C LEU A 40 -10.51 -2.99 -10.78
N GLY A 41 -11.75 -2.59 -10.45
CA GLY A 41 -12.23 -2.46 -9.08
C GLY A 41 -12.18 -3.78 -8.32
N LEU A 42 -12.56 -4.89 -8.97
CA LEU A 42 -12.47 -6.23 -8.40
C LEU A 42 -11.00 -6.62 -8.14
N ALA A 43 -10.11 -6.40 -9.11
CA ALA A 43 -8.68 -6.70 -8.96
C ALA A 43 -8.04 -5.89 -7.82
N ILE A 44 -8.39 -4.60 -7.70
CA ILE A 44 -7.97 -3.74 -6.59
C ILE A 44 -8.49 -4.29 -5.26
N THR A 45 -9.76 -4.71 -5.18
CA THR A 45 -10.35 -5.26 -3.96
C THR A 45 -9.64 -6.53 -3.51
N VAL A 46 -9.39 -7.46 -4.41
CA VAL A 46 -8.62 -8.68 -4.11
C VAL A 46 -7.23 -8.33 -3.59
N SER A 47 -6.55 -7.38 -4.23
CA SER A 47 -5.22 -6.93 -3.79
C SER A 47 -5.23 -6.27 -2.42
N GLN A 48 -6.30 -5.52 -2.07
CA GLN A 48 -6.45 -4.92 -0.73
C GLN A 48 -6.62 -5.99 0.36
N TYR A 49 -7.35 -7.08 0.08
CA TYR A 49 -7.43 -8.21 1.01
C TYR A 49 -6.07 -8.90 1.18
N LEU A 50 -5.30 -9.08 0.11
CA LEU A 50 -3.94 -9.60 0.20
C LEU A 50 -3.03 -8.70 1.05
N ILE A 51 -3.11 -7.38 0.86
CA ILE A 51 -2.35 -6.42 1.67
C ILE A 51 -2.76 -6.51 3.14
N LEU A 52 -4.07 -6.59 3.43
CA LEU A 52 -4.59 -6.72 4.78
C LEU A 52 -4.05 -7.97 5.49
N LEU A 53 -4.08 -9.12 4.81
CA LEU A 53 -3.53 -10.38 5.32
C LEU A 53 -2.01 -10.29 5.51
N THR A 54 -1.29 -9.69 4.57
CA THR A 54 0.17 -9.51 4.63
C THR A 54 0.57 -8.57 5.78
N ASP A 55 -0.19 -7.50 5.98
CA ASP A 55 0.10 -6.51 7.03
C ASP A 55 -0.23 -7.02 8.43
N PHE A 56 -1.25 -7.82 8.61
CA PHE A 56 -1.66 -8.47 9.86
C PHE A 56 -1.44 -7.63 11.15
N GLY A 57 -1.54 -6.32 11.05
CA GLY A 57 -1.29 -5.39 12.15
C GLY A 57 0.18 -5.10 12.48
N PHE A 58 1.13 -5.61 11.68
CA PHE A 58 2.56 -5.35 11.87
C PHE A 58 2.90 -3.86 11.84
N ASN A 59 2.19 -3.06 11.04
CA ASN A 59 2.44 -1.62 10.95
C ASN A 59 2.29 -0.91 12.29
N PHE A 60 1.28 -1.25 13.10
CA PHE A 60 1.08 -0.67 14.44
C PHE A 60 2.12 -1.16 15.45
N THR A 61 2.36 -2.47 15.48
CA THR A 61 3.31 -3.08 16.42
C THR A 61 4.74 -2.63 16.13
N ALA A 62 5.11 -2.57 14.85
CA ALA A 62 6.43 -2.15 14.42
C ALA A 62 6.70 -0.68 14.73
N SER A 63 5.78 0.24 14.38
CA SER A 63 5.96 1.67 14.64
C SER A 63 6.12 1.95 16.14
N ARG A 64 5.34 1.27 17.00
CA ARG A 64 5.47 1.38 18.46
C ARG A 64 6.84 0.90 18.95
N LYS A 65 7.31 -0.27 18.48
CA LYS A 65 8.63 -0.79 18.87
C LYS A 65 9.77 0.10 18.39
N ILE A 66 9.70 0.61 17.17
CA ILE A 66 10.70 1.55 16.63
C ILE A 66 10.75 2.83 17.49
N ALA A 67 9.60 3.39 17.86
CA ALA A 67 9.53 4.59 18.71
C ALA A 67 10.19 4.37 20.08
N GLN A 68 10.03 3.17 20.66
CA GLN A 68 10.65 2.81 21.96
C GLN A 68 12.18 2.70 21.88
N PHE A 69 12.73 2.29 20.74
CA PHE A 69 14.16 2.03 20.56
C PHE A 69 14.82 2.95 19.53
N LYS A 70 14.23 4.12 19.25
CA LYS A 70 14.67 5.05 18.19
C LYS A 70 16.12 5.50 18.32
N ASP A 71 16.66 5.53 19.55
CA ASP A 71 18.02 5.96 19.82
C ASP A 71 19.08 4.86 19.59
N SER A 72 18.65 3.60 19.42
CA SER A 72 19.53 2.46 19.21
C SER A 72 19.43 1.95 17.76
N LYS A 73 20.38 2.36 16.91
CA LYS A 73 20.44 1.93 15.50
C LYS A 73 20.44 0.39 15.36
N VAL A 74 21.11 -0.31 16.25
CA VAL A 74 21.20 -1.78 16.21
C VAL A 74 19.83 -2.41 16.43
N ARG A 75 19.09 -1.96 17.46
CA ARG A 75 17.73 -2.48 17.74
C ARG A 75 16.75 -2.11 16.64
N VAL A 76 16.81 -0.89 16.11
CA VAL A 76 15.97 -0.48 14.99
C VAL A 76 16.23 -1.38 13.78
N SER A 77 17.47 -1.70 13.45
CA SER A 77 17.82 -2.61 12.36
C SER A 77 17.30 -4.04 12.59
N GLN A 78 17.43 -4.56 13.81
CA GLN A 78 16.90 -5.89 14.15
C GLN A 78 15.37 -5.95 14.00
N ILE A 79 14.66 -4.93 14.51
CA ILE A 79 13.19 -4.83 14.36
C ILE A 79 12.81 -4.73 12.89
N PHE A 80 13.54 -3.94 12.11
CA PHE A 80 13.31 -3.77 10.68
C PHE A 80 13.35 -5.12 9.95
N TRP A 81 14.44 -5.86 10.08
CA TRP A 81 14.59 -7.15 9.40
C TRP A 81 13.58 -8.19 9.89
N THR A 82 13.28 -8.22 11.19
CA THR A 82 12.26 -9.12 11.74
C THR A 82 10.89 -8.86 11.12
N ILE A 83 10.48 -7.60 11.02
CA ILE A 83 9.16 -7.24 10.47
C ILE A 83 9.11 -7.49 8.97
N ILE A 84 10.15 -7.14 8.21
CA ILE A 84 10.21 -7.40 6.76
C ILE A 84 10.13 -8.91 6.48
N SER A 85 10.89 -9.72 7.21
CA SER A 85 10.85 -11.18 7.06
C SER A 85 9.47 -11.75 7.40
N ALA A 86 8.83 -11.27 8.47
CA ALA A 86 7.48 -11.69 8.85
C ALA A 86 6.44 -11.29 7.78
N LYS A 87 6.49 -10.07 7.27
CA LYS A 87 5.61 -9.62 6.18
C LYS A 87 5.83 -10.42 4.89
N PHE A 88 7.09 -10.72 4.57
CA PHE A 88 7.41 -11.54 3.40
C PHE A 88 6.83 -12.95 3.53
N LEU A 89 6.93 -13.56 4.71
CA LEU A 89 6.31 -14.86 4.99
C LEU A 89 4.78 -14.78 4.84
N MET A 90 4.16 -13.76 5.44
CA MET A 90 2.70 -13.55 5.34
C MET A 90 2.26 -13.27 3.91
N MET A 91 3.07 -12.58 3.11
CA MET A 91 2.81 -12.39 1.69
C MET A 91 2.77 -13.74 0.94
N ILE A 92 3.74 -14.63 1.18
CA ILE A 92 3.76 -15.97 0.56
C ILE A 92 2.49 -16.76 0.96
N VAL A 93 2.13 -16.74 2.24
CA VAL A 93 0.91 -17.41 2.73
C VAL A 93 -0.35 -16.82 2.06
N SER A 94 -0.44 -15.50 1.99
CA SER A 94 -1.59 -14.79 1.39
C SER A 94 -1.73 -15.13 -0.10
N PHE A 95 -0.64 -15.14 -0.86
CA PHE A 95 -0.65 -15.58 -2.25
C PHE A 95 -1.00 -17.06 -2.38
N GLY A 96 -0.46 -17.92 -1.51
CA GLY A 96 -0.76 -19.35 -1.47
C GLY A 96 -2.23 -19.65 -1.24
N LEU A 97 -2.96 -18.79 -0.53
CA LEU A 97 -4.39 -18.92 -0.31
C LEU A 97 -5.22 -18.35 -1.48
N ILE A 98 -4.85 -17.17 -1.99
CA ILE A 98 -5.67 -16.46 -2.99
C ILE A 98 -5.45 -16.99 -4.41
N VAL A 99 -4.23 -17.37 -4.79
CA VAL A 99 -3.95 -17.84 -6.16
C VAL A 99 -4.78 -19.08 -6.52
N PRO A 100 -4.85 -20.14 -5.70
CA PRO A 100 -5.74 -21.25 -5.99
C PRO A 100 -7.20 -20.81 -6.10
N PHE A 101 -7.67 -19.97 -5.18
CA PHE A 101 -9.02 -19.47 -5.20
C PHE A 101 -9.37 -18.73 -6.51
N VAL A 102 -8.48 -17.88 -7.00
CA VAL A 102 -8.67 -17.16 -8.28
C VAL A 102 -8.65 -18.13 -9.47
N VAL A 103 -7.70 -19.08 -9.47
CA VAL A 103 -7.54 -20.03 -10.59
C VAL A 103 -8.70 -21.02 -10.70
N PHE A 104 -9.20 -21.51 -9.56
CA PHE A 104 -10.29 -22.51 -9.56
C PHE A 104 -11.69 -21.88 -9.58
N SER A 105 -11.83 -20.58 -9.41
CA SER A 105 -13.11 -19.88 -9.50
C SER A 105 -13.47 -19.61 -10.95
N GLU A 106 -14.59 -20.15 -11.42
CA GLU A 106 -15.10 -19.91 -12.78
C GLU A 106 -15.32 -18.42 -13.08
N LYS A 107 -15.67 -17.62 -12.07
CA LYS A 107 -15.90 -16.18 -12.21
C LYS A 107 -14.61 -15.35 -12.23
N LEU A 108 -13.56 -15.78 -11.53
CA LEU A 108 -12.31 -15.02 -11.38
C LEU A 108 -11.23 -15.48 -12.35
N ASN A 109 -11.26 -16.71 -12.80
CA ASN A 109 -10.25 -17.26 -13.72
C ASN A 109 -10.10 -16.44 -15.01
N PRO A 110 -11.18 -15.95 -15.66
CA PRO A 110 -11.03 -15.09 -16.83
C PRO A 110 -10.28 -13.79 -16.56
N LEU A 111 -10.30 -13.32 -15.31
CA LEU A 111 -9.71 -12.06 -14.84
C LEU A 111 -8.36 -12.25 -14.12
N LYS A 112 -7.78 -13.44 -14.19
CA LYS A 112 -6.56 -13.80 -13.44
C LYS A 112 -5.37 -12.88 -13.74
N TRP A 113 -5.22 -12.43 -14.97
CA TRP A 113 -4.11 -11.58 -15.36
C TRP A 113 -4.23 -10.16 -14.79
N GLU A 114 -5.43 -9.58 -14.81
CA GLU A 114 -5.72 -8.28 -14.22
C GLU A 114 -5.50 -8.32 -12.70
N ILE A 115 -6.03 -9.37 -12.05
CA ILE A 115 -5.83 -9.59 -10.61
C ILE A 115 -4.34 -9.76 -10.29
N PHE A 116 -3.61 -10.55 -11.07
CA PHE A 116 -2.17 -10.76 -10.86
C PHE A 116 -1.38 -9.45 -10.99
N LEU A 117 -1.62 -8.67 -12.05
CA LEU A 117 -0.92 -7.40 -12.28
C LEU A 117 -1.16 -6.42 -11.12
N VAL A 118 -2.41 -6.25 -10.68
CA VAL A 118 -2.72 -5.35 -9.56
C VAL A 118 -2.15 -5.89 -8.24
N SER A 119 -2.07 -7.22 -8.07
CA SER A 119 -1.50 -7.86 -6.88
C SER A 119 0.00 -7.61 -6.70
N LEU A 120 0.72 -7.13 -7.73
CA LEU A 120 2.10 -6.66 -7.56
C LEU A 120 2.20 -5.49 -6.56
N SER A 121 1.10 -4.76 -6.32
CA SER A 121 1.04 -3.73 -5.27
C SER A 121 1.25 -4.29 -3.86
N VAL A 122 0.97 -5.57 -3.64
CA VAL A 122 1.24 -6.26 -2.37
C VAL A 122 2.74 -6.34 -2.09
N VAL A 123 3.54 -6.62 -3.13
CA VAL A 123 5.01 -6.62 -3.01
C VAL A 123 5.50 -5.23 -2.62
N ALA A 124 4.95 -4.18 -3.23
CA ALA A 124 5.27 -2.80 -2.87
C ALA A 124 4.91 -2.50 -1.40
N SER A 125 3.79 -3.02 -0.88
CA SER A 125 3.40 -2.83 0.53
C SER A 125 4.37 -3.46 1.54
N VAL A 126 5.04 -4.54 1.16
CA VAL A 126 6.08 -5.18 1.99
C VAL A 126 7.37 -4.35 1.97
N ILE A 127 7.77 -3.87 0.77
CA ILE A 127 9.05 -3.17 0.58
C ILE A 127 9.00 -1.75 1.18
N ILE A 128 7.84 -1.07 1.12
CA ILE A 128 7.70 0.31 1.61
C ILE A 128 7.43 0.32 3.12
N PRO A 129 8.43 0.64 3.98
CA PRO A 129 8.30 0.56 5.43
C PRO A 129 7.69 1.85 6.01
N SER A 130 6.42 2.14 5.73
CA SER A 130 5.72 3.32 6.27
C SER A 130 5.77 3.40 7.80
N TRP A 131 5.67 2.25 8.47
CA TRP A 131 5.76 2.09 9.91
C TRP A 131 7.13 2.52 10.49
N LEU A 132 8.22 2.37 9.72
CA LEU A 132 9.55 2.81 10.14
C LEU A 132 9.61 4.34 10.22
N PHE A 133 9.10 5.03 9.20
CA PHE A 133 9.06 6.50 9.18
C PHE A 133 8.13 7.05 10.27
N GLN A 134 7.04 6.36 10.57
CA GLN A 134 6.15 6.71 11.67
C GLN A 134 6.85 6.54 13.03
N GLY A 135 7.49 5.40 13.27
CA GLY A 135 8.20 5.12 14.52
C GLY A 135 9.41 6.02 14.75
N LEU A 136 10.10 6.44 13.69
CA LEU A 136 11.21 7.40 13.77
C LEU A 136 10.75 8.87 13.82
N GLU A 137 9.45 9.14 13.86
CA GLU A 137 8.88 10.51 13.80
C GLU A 137 9.27 11.29 12.53
N LYS A 138 9.66 10.58 11.45
CA LYS A 138 10.04 11.15 10.15
C LYS A 138 8.90 11.10 9.13
N VAL A 139 7.67 11.27 9.60
CA VAL A 139 6.46 11.19 8.78
C VAL A 139 6.44 12.20 7.65
N THR A 140 7.02 13.39 7.87
CA THR A 140 7.14 14.44 6.84
C THR A 140 7.88 13.98 5.59
N VAL A 141 8.94 13.18 5.74
CA VAL A 141 9.71 12.64 4.61
C VAL A 141 8.84 11.67 3.82
N PHE A 142 8.19 10.74 4.51
CA PHE A 142 7.31 9.76 3.88
C PHE A 142 6.12 10.42 3.16
N SER A 143 5.46 11.38 3.84
CA SER A 143 4.34 12.13 3.25
C SER A 143 4.77 12.93 2.03
N GLY A 144 5.95 13.55 2.07
CA GLY A 144 6.50 14.31 0.94
C GLY A 144 6.72 13.41 -0.30
N ILE A 145 7.33 12.24 -0.11
CA ILE A 145 7.55 11.25 -1.18
C ILE A 145 6.20 10.78 -1.75
N ASN A 146 5.23 10.48 -0.90
CA ASN A 146 3.90 10.02 -1.31
C ASN A 146 3.17 11.09 -2.14
N ILE A 147 3.16 12.34 -1.68
CA ILE A 147 2.54 13.47 -2.39
C ILE A 147 3.22 13.68 -3.75
N PHE A 148 4.56 13.71 -3.77
CA PHE A 148 5.32 13.89 -5.00
C PHE A 148 5.04 12.77 -6.01
N SER A 149 5.04 11.52 -5.57
CA SER A 149 4.70 10.37 -6.43
C SER A 149 3.32 10.51 -7.05
N LYS A 150 2.32 10.96 -6.30
CA LYS A 150 0.95 11.14 -6.82
C LYS A 150 0.83 12.30 -7.78
N ILE A 151 1.53 13.41 -7.53
CA ILE A 151 1.59 14.55 -8.45
C ILE A 151 2.19 14.13 -9.79
N LEU A 152 3.13 13.19 -9.81
CA LEU A 152 3.71 12.67 -11.05
C LEU A 152 2.79 11.65 -11.74
N ILE A 153 2.20 10.72 -10.98
CA ILE A 153 1.43 9.61 -11.54
C ILE A 153 0.08 10.09 -12.07
N VAL A 154 -0.62 11.00 -11.38
CA VAL A 154 -1.95 11.44 -11.78
C VAL A 154 -1.95 12.04 -13.20
N PRO A 155 -1.08 13.01 -13.56
CA PRO A 155 -1.03 13.50 -14.95
C PRO A 155 -0.65 12.43 -15.98
N LEU A 156 0.19 11.47 -15.60
CA LEU A 156 0.67 10.41 -16.49
C LEU A 156 -0.45 9.46 -16.93
N VAL A 157 -1.50 9.33 -16.13
CA VAL A 157 -2.70 8.55 -16.48
C VAL A 157 -3.56 9.24 -17.54
N PHE A 158 -3.40 10.56 -17.75
CA PHE A 158 -4.15 11.32 -18.75
C PHE A 158 -3.47 11.37 -20.13
N ILE A 159 -2.28 10.80 -20.27
CA ILE A 159 -1.52 10.68 -21.52
C ILE A 159 -1.81 9.35 -22.19
#